data_e4a6cb5e63d508156330c1133aff4e78
#
_entry.id   e4a6cb5e63d508156330c1133aff4e78
#
_cell.length_a   1.000
_cell.length_b   1.000
_cell.length_c   1.000
_cell.angle_alpha   90.00
_cell.angle_beta   90.00
_cell.angle_gamma   90.00
#
_symmetry.space_group_name_H-M   'P 1'
#
loop_
_entity.id
_entity.type
_entity.pdbx_description
1 polymer ?
#
loop_
_entity_poly.entity_id
_entity_poly.type
_entity_poly.pdbx_seq_one_letter_code
_entity_poly.pdbx_strand_id
1 'polypeptide(L)'
;MTAWYDKATFYHMYPLGMTGSPFANPYPVSDGAADGTNRDVSADSRMDELMLWIPYLESLHISAIYIGPLFESSTHGYDTRDFRLIDRRLGTNGSFRSFVDCCHEHGIRVVVDGVFNHTGREFFAFRNLQAHRDQSPYAGWYRNVNFGWGSPLGDSFGYESWHGIWELPCLNHGNPEVRNYLLDTVRFWVQEFDIDGIRLDCAGDLSFEFMQELRRLANEIKPEFWLMGEVIHGEYARWVNPQMLHSVTNYEMHKSIYSAHNDHNYFELAHNVRRLEAVGRDLYTFVDNHDEDRIASKLLNPAHLAPLYTLLFTLPGIPSIYYGSEWGIQGRRGHNSDTELRPRILPPRPLAEEMQTSDGQNTGIRTNGNCQSFSSATGTNIHAGANTCCQTSSSTTDSNTDTNAGTVTPLTLLIQKLAAIHAAEPALHGGRYQELLLTNRQYAFARHGDHQAILTAANNDDNAAYLQVPLPFHTTAEQATDLITGKSFLIDKNTNKIQIELEGNSAVILGITEG
;
A
#
# COMPACT_ATOMS: atom_id res chain seq x y z
N MET A 1 13.17 -18.66 11.03
CA MET A 1 11.71 -18.42 10.95
C MET A 1 11.52 -17.35 9.91
N THR A 2 10.53 -17.48 9.05
CA THR A 2 10.19 -16.48 8.02
C THR A 2 9.52 -15.31 8.74
N ALA A 3 9.96 -14.09 8.51
CA ALA A 3 9.37 -12.91 9.12
C ALA A 3 7.93 -12.69 8.57
N TRP A 4 7.09 -11.94 9.31
CA TRP A 4 5.71 -11.71 8.89
C TRP A 4 5.61 -11.04 7.53
N TYR A 5 6.52 -10.12 7.21
CA TYR A 5 6.53 -9.36 5.97
C TYR A 5 6.96 -10.18 4.74
N ASP A 6 7.68 -11.31 4.92
CA ASP A 6 8.07 -12.19 3.82
C ASP A 6 6.86 -12.87 3.14
N LYS A 7 5.76 -12.99 3.87
CA LYS A 7 4.51 -13.64 3.42
C LYS A 7 3.32 -12.69 3.36
N ALA A 8 3.55 -11.39 3.57
CA ALA A 8 2.48 -10.42 3.65
C ALA A 8 1.86 -10.14 2.27
N THR A 9 0.55 -9.94 2.28
CA THR A 9 -0.18 -9.22 1.23
C THR A 9 -0.60 -7.88 1.81
N PHE A 10 -0.11 -6.80 1.21
CA PHE A 10 -0.39 -5.44 1.66
C PHE A 10 -1.65 -4.86 1.02
N TYR A 11 -2.31 -3.99 1.78
CA TYR A 11 -3.31 -3.07 1.27
C TYR A 11 -2.86 -1.64 1.57
N HIS A 12 -2.72 -0.83 0.52
CA HIS A 12 -2.25 0.54 0.64
C HIS A 12 -3.44 1.49 0.74
N MET A 13 -3.53 2.21 1.86
CA MET A 13 -4.56 3.20 2.16
C MET A 13 -3.99 4.61 2.14
N TYR A 14 -4.63 5.52 1.40
CA TYR A 14 -4.38 6.96 1.49
C TYR A 14 -5.52 7.61 2.29
N PRO A 15 -5.39 7.75 3.62
CA PRO A 15 -6.54 7.96 4.51
C PRO A 15 -7.26 9.29 4.29
N LEU A 16 -6.53 10.38 3.98
CA LEU A 16 -7.14 11.69 3.72
C LEU A 16 -8.07 11.68 2.51
N GLY A 17 -7.64 11.04 1.40
CA GLY A 17 -8.48 10.89 0.21
C GLY A 17 -9.62 9.91 0.45
N MET A 18 -9.30 8.73 0.94
CA MET A 18 -10.21 7.61 1.17
C MET A 18 -11.43 8.00 2.02
N THR A 19 -11.24 8.87 3.01
CA THR A 19 -12.30 9.37 3.88
C THR A 19 -12.91 10.71 3.42
N GLY A 20 -12.44 11.26 2.29
CA GLY A 20 -12.89 12.56 1.80
C GLY A 20 -12.58 13.71 2.75
N SER A 21 -11.43 13.66 3.40
CA SER A 21 -10.97 14.73 4.28
C SER A 21 -10.78 16.04 3.51
N PRO A 22 -11.06 17.21 4.11
CA PRO A 22 -10.76 18.50 3.48
C PRO A 22 -9.30 18.62 3.10
N PHE A 23 -8.99 19.20 1.94
CA PHE A 23 -7.61 19.39 1.51
C PHE A 23 -6.84 20.32 2.47
N ALA A 24 -7.40 21.48 2.80
CA ALA A 24 -6.80 22.41 3.74
C ALA A 24 -7.12 22.01 5.18
N ASN A 25 -6.11 22.10 6.04
CA ASN A 25 -6.20 21.89 7.47
C ASN A 25 -5.85 23.19 8.21
N PRO A 26 -6.77 24.16 8.31
CA PRO A 26 -6.48 25.45 8.91
C PRO A 26 -6.14 25.29 10.41
N TYR A 27 -5.18 26.07 10.89
CA TYR A 27 -4.92 26.15 12.31
C TYR A 27 -6.16 26.70 13.04
N PRO A 28 -6.49 26.16 14.25
CA PRO A 28 -7.48 26.83 15.10
C PRO A 28 -6.98 28.24 15.44
N VAL A 29 -7.85 29.23 15.32
CA VAL A 29 -7.54 30.66 15.54
C VAL A 29 -7.32 31.01 17.04
N SER A 30 -7.14 30.06 17.94
CA SER A 30 -6.86 30.31 19.35
C SER A 30 -5.39 30.19 19.65
N ASP A 31 -4.70 31.32 19.74
CA ASP A 31 -3.37 31.40 20.34
C ASP A 31 -3.42 30.87 21.78
N GLY A 32 -2.71 29.80 22.06
CA GLY A 32 -2.33 29.52 23.43
C GLY A 32 -2.51 28.14 24.03
N ALA A 33 -2.79 27.09 23.30
CA ALA A 33 -2.78 25.74 23.87
C ALA A 33 -1.81 24.83 23.13
N ALA A 34 -0.60 24.77 23.62
CA ALA A 34 0.40 23.72 23.26
C ALA A 34 0.15 22.41 24.01
N ASP A 35 -1.05 22.22 24.55
CA ASP A 35 -1.47 20.98 25.15
C ASP A 35 -2.52 20.31 24.25
N GLY A 36 -2.29 19.09 23.84
CA GLY A 36 -3.14 18.32 22.92
C GLY A 36 -4.61 18.13 23.34
N THR A 37 -5.25 19.15 23.94
CA THR A 37 -6.57 19.07 24.55
C THR A 37 -7.66 19.92 23.86
N ASN A 38 -7.35 20.68 22.81
CA ASN A 38 -8.41 21.42 22.10
C ASN A 38 -9.00 20.55 20.98
N ARG A 39 -9.91 19.70 21.39
CA ARG A 39 -10.69 18.81 20.55
C ARG A 39 -12.00 19.50 20.20
N ASP A 40 -12.19 19.78 18.94
CA ASP A 40 -13.55 19.86 18.42
C ASP A 40 -14.08 18.42 18.29
N VAL A 41 -14.75 17.93 19.33
CA VAL A 41 -15.18 16.52 19.52
C VAL A 41 -16.47 16.24 18.72
N SER A 42 -16.75 16.95 17.66
CA SER A 42 -17.99 16.80 16.89
C SER A 42 -17.84 16.12 15.53
N ALA A 43 -16.65 15.66 15.20
CA ALA A 43 -16.50 14.82 14.01
C ALA A 43 -16.60 13.36 14.44
N ASP A 44 -17.57 12.63 13.92
CA ASP A 44 -17.46 11.18 13.78
C ASP A 44 -16.04 10.91 13.26
N SER A 45 -15.25 10.24 14.06
CA SER A 45 -13.83 10.06 13.77
C SER A 45 -13.74 9.36 12.40
N ARG A 46 -13.10 9.99 11.41
CA ARG A 46 -12.84 9.33 10.13
C ARG A 46 -12.00 8.07 10.33
N MET A 47 -11.30 7.99 11.44
CA MET A 47 -10.61 6.78 11.86
C MET A 47 -11.60 5.64 12.15
N ASP A 48 -12.80 5.93 12.70
CA ASP A 48 -13.85 4.94 12.89
C ASP A 48 -14.41 4.46 11.54
N GLU A 49 -14.49 5.35 10.55
CA GLU A 49 -14.83 4.94 9.17
C GLU A 49 -13.76 4.00 8.58
N LEU A 50 -12.47 4.26 8.84
CA LEU A 50 -11.39 3.36 8.39
C LEU A 50 -11.43 2.00 9.12
N MET A 51 -11.82 1.93 10.38
CA MET A 51 -12.01 0.66 11.09
C MET A 51 -13.07 -0.24 10.44
N LEU A 52 -14.10 0.33 9.81
CA LEU A 52 -15.11 -0.45 9.09
C LEU A 52 -14.56 -1.20 7.86
N TRP A 53 -13.36 -0.87 7.40
CA TRP A 53 -12.70 -1.59 6.31
C TRP A 53 -12.07 -2.90 6.77
N ILE A 54 -11.73 -3.05 8.05
CA ILE A 54 -10.94 -4.17 8.55
C ILE A 54 -11.58 -5.52 8.28
N PRO A 55 -12.89 -5.75 8.51
CA PRO A 55 -13.53 -7.02 8.18
C PRO A 55 -13.52 -7.34 6.67
N TYR A 56 -13.59 -6.32 5.82
CA TYR A 56 -13.44 -6.51 4.37
C TYR A 56 -12.02 -6.92 4.01
N LEU A 57 -11.01 -6.26 4.57
CA LEU A 57 -9.60 -6.58 4.32
C LEU A 57 -9.24 -7.98 4.80
N GLU A 58 -9.76 -8.40 5.96
CA GLU A 58 -9.64 -9.79 6.42
C GLU A 58 -10.26 -10.76 5.41
N SER A 59 -11.48 -10.48 4.93
CA SER A 59 -12.14 -11.33 3.92
C SER A 59 -11.41 -11.36 2.58
N LEU A 60 -10.62 -10.34 2.27
CA LEU A 60 -9.74 -10.27 1.10
C LEU A 60 -8.37 -10.94 1.34
N HIS A 61 -8.15 -11.56 2.49
CA HIS A 61 -6.88 -12.17 2.92
C HIS A 61 -5.71 -11.19 2.98
N ILE A 62 -5.97 -9.92 3.29
CA ILE A 62 -4.94 -8.92 3.58
C ILE A 62 -4.33 -9.21 4.95
N SER A 63 -3.01 -9.20 5.03
CA SER A 63 -2.28 -9.44 6.28
C SER A 63 -1.47 -8.24 6.77
N ALA A 64 -1.38 -7.18 5.96
CA ALA A 64 -0.74 -5.93 6.33
C ALA A 64 -1.39 -4.72 5.65
N ILE A 65 -1.43 -3.60 6.35
CA ILE A 65 -1.83 -2.30 5.81
C ILE A 65 -0.60 -1.40 5.75
N TYR A 66 -0.40 -0.73 4.62
CA TYR A 66 0.39 0.49 4.55
C TYR A 66 -0.58 1.66 4.53
N ILE A 67 -0.56 2.50 5.57
CA ILE A 67 -1.43 3.67 5.72
C ILE A 67 -0.60 4.95 5.81
N GLY A 68 -0.84 5.87 4.90
CA GLY A 68 -0.14 7.16 4.93
C GLY A 68 -0.49 8.07 3.76
N PRO A 69 -0.15 9.37 3.93
CA PRO A 69 0.35 10.03 5.13
C PRO A 69 -0.74 10.18 6.22
N LEU A 70 -0.33 10.16 7.49
CA LEU A 70 -1.25 10.01 8.61
C LEU A 70 -1.13 11.10 9.67
N PHE A 71 0.05 11.74 9.77
CA PHE A 71 0.37 12.69 10.82
C PHE A 71 -0.07 14.11 10.49
N GLU A 72 -0.24 14.93 11.53
CA GLU A 72 -0.74 16.31 11.44
C GLU A 72 0.01 17.11 10.37
N SER A 73 -0.72 17.63 9.39
CA SER A 73 -0.19 18.29 8.20
C SER A 73 -1.01 19.51 7.79
N SER A 74 -0.47 20.34 6.91
CA SER A 74 -1.14 21.55 6.45
C SER A 74 -2.14 21.27 5.33
N THR A 75 -1.83 20.34 4.41
CA THR A 75 -2.66 20.05 3.23
C THR A 75 -2.70 18.55 2.89
N HIS A 76 -1.85 18.09 1.99
CA HIS A 76 -1.87 16.74 1.41
C HIS A 76 -1.29 15.63 2.30
N GLY A 77 -0.83 15.94 3.50
CA GLY A 77 -0.28 14.96 4.43
C GLY A 77 1.25 14.89 4.43
N TYR A 78 1.92 15.26 3.33
CA TYR A 78 3.38 15.24 3.25
C TYR A 78 4.04 16.54 3.74
N ASP A 79 3.27 17.60 3.97
CA ASP A 79 3.69 18.85 4.59
C ASP A 79 3.48 18.83 6.12
N THR A 80 4.18 17.91 6.78
CA THR A 80 4.01 17.57 8.20
C THR A 80 4.24 18.77 9.11
N ARG A 81 3.29 19.00 10.02
CA ARG A 81 3.34 19.99 11.11
C ARG A 81 3.82 19.40 12.44
N ASP A 82 3.36 18.16 12.71
CA ASP A 82 3.70 17.45 13.94
C ASP A 82 3.70 15.94 13.68
N PHE A 83 4.85 15.30 13.88
CA PHE A 83 5.01 13.86 13.70
C PHE A 83 4.41 13.03 14.85
N ARG A 84 4.00 13.65 15.96
CA ARG A 84 3.47 12.93 17.13
C ARG A 84 1.97 13.03 17.31
N LEU A 85 1.30 13.77 16.42
CA LEU A 85 -0.14 13.90 16.39
C LEU A 85 -0.70 13.29 15.12
N ILE A 86 -1.76 12.51 15.27
CA ILE A 86 -2.57 12.09 14.13
C ILE A 86 -3.25 13.33 13.54
N ASP A 87 -3.33 13.40 12.21
CA ASP A 87 -3.98 14.50 11.51
C ASP A 87 -5.42 14.65 12.03
N ARG A 88 -5.75 15.85 12.52
CA ARG A 88 -7.05 16.14 13.15
C ARG A 88 -8.22 15.91 12.20
N ARG A 89 -7.99 15.96 10.90
CA ARG A 89 -8.99 15.63 9.88
C ARG A 89 -9.34 14.14 9.86
N LEU A 90 -8.48 13.28 10.40
CA LEU A 90 -8.70 11.83 10.51
C LEU A 90 -9.19 11.42 11.89
N GLY A 91 -8.66 12.04 12.96
CA GLY A 91 -9.02 11.67 14.31
C GLY A 91 -8.00 12.12 15.35
N THR A 92 -7.74 11.27 16.32
CA THR A 92 -6.84 11.51 17.45
C THR A 92 -5.84 10.36 17.60
N ASN A 93 -4.78 10.57 18.39
CA ASN A 93 -3.84 9.49 18.76
C ASN A 93 -4.60 8.29 19.36
N GLY A 94 -5.58 8.54 20.22
CA GLY A 94 -6.40 7.46 20.81
C GLY A 94 -7.24 6.69 19.79
N SER A 95 -7.85 7.37 18.82
CA SER A 95 -8.61 6.68 17.76
C SER A 95 -7.71 5.87 16.83
N PHE A 96 -6.50 6.36 16.53
CA PHE A 96 -5.52 5.59 15.75
C PHE A 96 -4.98 4.39 16.51
N ARG A 97 -4.73 4.53 17.81
CA ARG A 97 -4.37 3.39 18.66
C ARG A 97 -5.45 2.29 18.58
N SER A 98 -6.73 2.67 18.72
CA SER A 98 -7.85 1.73 18.59
C SER A 98 -7.92 1.09 17.19
N PHE A 99 -7.60 1.84 16.13
CA PHE A 99 -7.50 1.30 14.77
C PHE A 99 -6.40 0.23 14.66
N VAL A 100 -5.21 0.48 15.22
CA VAL A 100 -4.10 -0.49 15.21
C VAL A 100 -4.46 -1.73 16.03
N ASP A 101 -5.03 -1.55 17.22
CA ASP A 101 -5.47 -2.66 18.08
C ASP A 101 -6.49 -3.54 17.34
N CYS A 102 -7.48 -2.93 16.65
CA CYS A 102 -8.46 -3.66 15.84
C CYS A 102 -7.80 -4.39 14.65
N CYS A 103 -6.83 -3.78 13.96
CA CYS A 103 -6.06 -4.46 12.92
C CYS A 103 -5.36 -5.71 13.47
N HIS A 104 -4.70 -5.59 14.61
CA HIS A 104 -3.98 -6.70 15.25
C HIS A 104 -4.92 -7.83 15.68
N GLU A 105 -6.12 -7.51 16.21
CA GLU A 105 -7.15 -8.51 16.54
C GLU A 105 -7.60 -9.32 15.31
N HIS A 106 -7.54 -8.74 14.10
CA HIS A 106 -7.84 -9.41 12.82
C HIS A 106 -6.58 -9.96 12.11
N GLY A 107 -5.43 -10.00 12.81
CA GLY A 107 -4.17 -10.54 12.26
C GLY A 107 -3.52 -9.66 11.18
N ILE A 108 -3.89 -8.38 11.10
CA ILE A 108 -3.39 -7.41 10.13
C ILE A 108 -2.32 -6.52 10.78
N ARG A 109 -1.13 -6.46 10.18
CA ARG A 109 -0.03 -5.58 10.58
C ARG A 109 -0.20 -4.17 10.04
N VAL A 110 0.32 -3.16 10.76
CA VAL A 110 0.15 -1.75 10.39
C VAL A 110 1.51 -1.09 10.17
N VAL A 111 1.70 -0.56 8.94
CA VAL A 111 2.88 0.20 8.52
C VAL A 111 2.47 1.62 8.20
N VAL A 112 3.14 2.62 8.79
CA VAL A 112 2.83 4.04 8.61
C VAL A 112 3.85 4.75 7.72
N ASP A 113 3.49 5.92 7.20
CA ASP A 113 4.38 6.75 6.38
C ASP A 113 5.27 7.64 7.26
N GLY A 114 6.57 7.56 7.04
CA GLY A 114 7.60 8.38 7.69
C GLY A 114 8.14 9.44 6.73
N VAL A 115 7.57 10.64 6.77
CA VAL A 115 7.98 11.78 5.93
C VAL A 115 9.18 12.48 6.57
N PHE A 116 10.36 11.87 6.47
CA PHE A 116 11.54 12.31 7.22
C PHE A 116 12.55 13.15 6.40
N ASN A 117 12.35 13.30 5.10
CA ASN A 117 13.22 14.12 4.27
C ASN A 117 12.98 15.63 4.46
N HIS A 118 11.74 16.02 4.71
CA HIS A 118 11.31 17.42 4.80
C HIS A 118 10.18 17.57 5.82
N THR A 119 9.80 18.81 6.10
CA THR A 119 8.61 19.14 6.90
C THR A 119 7.72 20.11 6.14
N GLY A 120 6.51 20.35 6.64
CA GLY A 120 5.76 21.54 6.28
C GLY A 120 6.37 22.80 6.91
N ARG A 121 6.02 23.97 6.37
CA ARG A 121 6.47 25.28 6.89
C ARG A 121 5.87 25.62 8.26
N GLU A 122 4.79 24.95 8.63
CA GLU A 122 4.14 25.13 9.93
C GLU A 122 4.69 24.20 11.03
N PHE A 123 5.70 23.38 10.70
CA PHE A 123 6.43 22.60 11.70
C PHE A 123 7.12 23.51 12.72
N PHE A 124 7.10 23.15 14.00
CA PHE A 124 7.56 24.02 15.08
C PHE A 124 8.96 24.60 14.88
N ALA A 125 9.91 23.79 14.40
CA ALA A 125 11.28 24.21 14.18
C ALA A 125 11.40 25.25 13.04
N PHE A 126 10.61 25.07 11.95
CA PHE A 126 10.61 26.02 10.83
C PHE A 126 9.91 27.33 11.22
N ARG A 127 8.79 27.28 11.96
CA ARG A 127 8.13 28.48 12.50
C ARG A 127 9.05 29.26 13.43
N ASN A 128 9.81 28.58 14.28
CA ASN A 128 10.80 29.24 15.12
C ASN A 128 11.90 29.90 14.30
N LEU A 129 12.38 29.22 13.24
CA LEU A 129 13.35 29.79 12.32
C LEU A 129 12.81 31.04 11.59
N GLN A 130 11.54 31.04 11.18
CA GLN A 130 10.88 32.21 10.58
C GLN A 130 10.82 33.38 11.55
N ALA A 131 10.52 33.12 12.82
CA ALA A 131 10.35 34.15 13.83
C ALA A 131 11.70 34.73 14.33
N HIS A 132 12.74 33.92 14.47
CA HIS A 132 13.99 34.30 15.15
C HIS A 132 15.22 34.32 14.25
N ARG A 133 15.10 33.86 12.99
CA ARG A 133 16.18 33.85 11.97
C ARG A 133 17.46 33.18 12.49
N ASP A 134 18.59 33.91 12.47
CA ASP A 134 19.91 33.48 12.92
C ASP A 134 20.00 33.27 14.45
N GLN A 135 19.03 33.75 15.21
CA GLN A 135 18.92 33.48 16.65
C GLN A 135 18.10 32.19 16.94
N SER A 136 17.55 31.54 15.94
CA SER A 136 16.82 30.30 16.12
C SER A 136 17.77 29.14 16.42
N PRO A 137 17.53 28.34 17.48
CA PRO A 137 18.29 27.12 17.73
C PRO A 137 18.09 26.07 16.63
N TYR A 138 17.05 26.22 15.79
CA TYR A 138 16.70 25.30 14.71
C TYR A 138 17.27 25.70 13.33
N ALA A 139 18.10 26.75 13.23
CA ALA A 139 18.71 27.14 11.97
C ALA A 139 19.53 26.00 11.33
N GLY A 140 20.19 25.17 12.14
CA GLY A 140 20.95 24.01 11.68
C GLY A 140 20.09 22.76 11.38
N TRP A 141 18.79 22.80 11.62
CA TRP A 141 17.88 21.68 11.34
C TRP A 141 17.50 21.55 9.89
N TYR A 142 17.62 22.64 9.12
CA TYR A 142 17.29 22.67 7.69
C TYR A 142 18.54 22.81 6.84
N ARG A 143 18.50 22.23 5.63
CA ARG A 143 19.62 22.28 4.69
C ARG A 143 19.77 23.66 4.10
N ASN A 144 21.00 24.11 3.95
CA ASN A 144 21.40 25.31 3.19
C ASN A 144 20.65 26.60 3.63
N VAL A 145 20.35 26.74 4.93
CA VAL A 145 19.79 27.99 5.46
C VAL A 145 20.77 29.14 5.21
N ASN A 146 20.28 30.21 4.58
CA ASN A 146 21.09 31.37 4.22
C ASN A 146 20.33 32.68 4.50
N PHE A 147 20.88 33.51 5.37
CA PHE A 147 20.29 34.77 5.80
C PHE A 147 20.61 35.97 4.88
N GLY A 148 21.39 35.76 3.81
CA GLY A 148 21.76 36.77 2.84
C GLY A 148 20.73 37.03 1.72
N TRP A 149 19.76 36.14 1.55
CA TRP A 149 18.68 36.24 0.55
C TRP A 149 17.38 35.59 1.11
N GLY A 150 16.24 35.94 0.51
CA GLY A 150 14.94 35.45 0.94
C GLY A 150 14.42 34.28 0.09
N SER A 151 13.42 33.54 0.59
CA SER A 151 12.73 32.51 -0.18
C SER A 151 11.70 33.12 -1.16
N PRO A 152 11.32 32.42 -2.23
CA PRO A 152 10.22 32.84 -3.10
C PRO A 152 8.87 32.97 -2.40
N LEU A 153 8.70 32.36 -1.23
CA LEU A 153 7.49 32.44 -0.41
C LEU A 153 7.53 33.60 0.60
N GLY A 154 8.51 34.50 0.49
CA GLY A 154 8.59 35.74 1.28
C GLY A 154 9.30 35.60 2.61
N ASP A 155 9.96 34.47 2.91
CA ASP A 155 10.83 34.37 4.09
C ASP A 155 12.05 35.27 3.93
N SER A 156 12.53 35.82 5.05
CA SER A 156 13.71 36.69 5.10
C SER A 156 15.05 35.92 5.05
N PHE A 157 15.01 34.63 4.70
CA PHE A 157 16.14 33.72 4.52
C PHE A 157 15.82 32.70 3.42
N GLY A 158 16.86 32.13 2.80
CA GLY A 158 16.76 31.02 1.87
C GLY A 158 17.01 29.69 2.57
N TYR A 159 16.56 28.60 1.96
CA TYR A 159 16.77 27.23 2.43
C TYR A 159 16.66 26.24 1.26
N GLU A 160 17.10 25.00 1.45
CA GLU A 160 16.86 23.93 0.49
C GLU A 160 15.45 23.37 0.67
N SER A 161 14.74 23.22 -0.45
CA SER A 161 13.41 22.62 -0.49
C SER A 161 13.43 21.34 -1.33
N TRP A 162 12.50 20.42 -1.06
CA TRP A 162 12.40 19.18 -1.82
C TRP A 162 12.01 19.46 -3.27
N HIS A 163 12.91 19.14 -4.20
CA HIS A 163 12.75 19.33 -5.65
C HIS A 163 12.26 20.75 -6.07
N GLY A 164 12.59 21.77 -5.30
CA GLY A 164 12.18 23.15 -5.59
C GLY A 164 10.77 23.50 -5.10
N ILE A 165 10.09 22.61 -4.38
CA ILE A 165 8.81 22.86 -3.74
C ILE A 165 9.06 23.56 -2.41
N TRP A 166 8.93 24.88 -2.39
CA TRP A 166 9.32 25.72 -1.25
C TRP A 166 8.44 25.53 0.00
N GLU A 167 7.29 24.93 -0.15
CA GLU A 167 6.41 24.50 0.94
C GLU A 167 7.00 23.36 1.77
N LEU A 168 8.02 22.65 1.23
CA LEU A 168 8.63 21.45 1.81
C LEU A 168 10.12 21.66 2.12
N PRO A 169 10.48 22.39 3.19
CA PRO A 169 11.87 22.62 3.60
C PRO A 169 12.56 21.33 4.01
N CYS A 170 13.74 21.06 3.43
CA CYS A 170 14.51 19.83 3.65
C CYS A 170 15.20 19.82 5.02
N LEU A 171 15.03 18.72 5.77
CA LEU A 171 15.71 18.47 7.03
C LEU A 171 17.20 18.15 6.80
N ASN A 172 18.04 18.61 7.70
CA ASN A 172 19.48 18.36 7.69
C ASN A 172 19.84 17.10 8.49
N HIS A 173 19.86 15.93 7.86
CA HIS A 173 20.28 14.68 8.50
C HIS A 173 21.76 14.66 8.93
N GLY A 174 22.59 15.60 8.49
CA GLY A 174 23.92 15.82 9.03
C GLY A 174 23.92 16.34 10.47
N ASN A 175 22.80 16.95 10.92
CA ASN A 175 22.63 17.43 12.28
C ASN A 175 22.17 16.28 13.21
N PRO A 176 22.94 15.91 14.26
CA PRO A 176 22.57 14.85 15.20
C PRO A 176 21.24 15.12 15.93
N GLU A 177 20.91 16.39 16.20
CA GLU A 177 19.65 16.74 16.88
C GLU A 177 18.43 16.37 16.01
N VAL A 178 18.52 16.60 14.70
CA VAL A 178 17.48 16.19 13.73
C VAL A 178 17.32 14.67 13.74
N ARG A 179 18.42 13.93 13.61
CA ARG A 179 18.36 12.46 13.62
C ARG A 179 17.78 11.93 14.92
N ASN A 180 18.24 12.45 16.07
CA ASN A 180 17.72 12.05 17.37
C ASN A 180 16.23 12.35 17.50
N TYR A 181 15.76 13.52 17.07
CA TYR A 181 14.34 13.86 17.08
C TYR A 181 13.50 12.88 16.24
N LEU A 182 13.97 12.53 15.04
CA LEU A 182 13.28 11.58 14.16
C LEU A 182 13.28 10.15 14.75
N LEU A 183 14.40 9.70 15.31
CA LEU A 183 14.49 8.40 15.97
C LEU A 183 13.60 8.33 17.23
N ASP A 184 13.53 9.42 18.02
CA ASP A 184 12.64 9.50 19.19
C ASP A 184 11.16 9.55 18.76
N THR A 185 10.87 10.12 17.60
CA THR A 185 9.53 10.05 16.98
C THR A 185 9.14 8.61 16.67
N VAL A 186 10.05 7.82 16.10
CA VAL A 186 9.79 6.40 15.82
C VAL A 186 9.58 5.60 17.12
N ARG A 187 10.38 5.85 18.17
CA ARG A 187 10.14 5.25 19.50
C ARG A 187 8.74 5.59 20.02
N PHE A 188 8.35 6.87 19.91
CA PHE A 188 7.02 7.32 20.29
C PHE A 188 5.93 6.58 19.50
N TRP A 189 6.05 6.42 18.20
CA TRP A 189 5.05 5.72 17.38
C TRP A 189 4.86 4.26 17.81
N VAL A 190 5.96 3.56 18.09
CA VAL A 190 5.88 2.17 18.58
C VAL A 190 5.26 2.11 19.98
N GLN A 191 5.64 3.00 20.88
CA GLN A 191 5.14 3.01 22.26
C GLN A 191 3.66 3.43 22.34
N GLU A 192 3.27 4.42 21.55
CA GLU A 192 1.92 4.99 21.60
C GLU A 192 0.93 4.19 20.74
N PHE A 193 1.35 3.72 19.58
CA PHE A 193 0.45 3.13 18.59
C PHE A 193 0.69 1.65 18.33
N ASP A 194 1.81 1.08 18.77
CA ASP A 194 2.22 -0.31 18.52
C ASP A 194 2.31 -0.69 17.02
N ILE A 195 2.71 0.25 16.16
CA ILE A 195 2.88 0.00 14.73
C ILE A 195 3.94 -1.09 14.44
N ASP A 196 3.83 -1.75 13.28
CA ASP A 196 4.69 -2.87 12.89
C ASP A 196 5.78 -2.50 11.89
N GLY A 197 5.76 -1.28 11.38
CA GLY A 197 6.77 -0.83 10.43
C GLY A 197 6.56 0.58 9.93
N ILE A 198 7.50 1.03 9.09
CA ILE A 198 7.50 2.37 8.48
C ILE A 198 7.84 2.25 7.00
N ARG A 199 7.09 2.97 6.16
CA ARG A 199 7.51 3.35 4.81
C ARG A 199 8.18 4.70 4.89
N LEU A 200 9.42 4.79 4.44
CA LEU A 200 10.16 6.05 4.35
C LEU A 200 9.83 6.74 3.03
N ASP A 201 9.15 7.88 3.14
CA ASP A 201 8.92 8.78 2.02
C ASP A 201 10.25 9.28 1.45
N CYS A 202 10.37 9.39 0.12
CA CYS A 202 11.57 9.88 -0.56
C CYS A 202 12.87 9.24 -0.07
N ALA A 203 12.90 7.92 0.19
CA ALA A 203 14.06 7.25 0.76
C ALA A 203 15.32 7.38 -0.12
N GLY A 204 15.16 7.66 -1.41
CA GLY A 204 16.26 7.99 -2.31
C GLY A 204 17.02 9.26 -1.90
N ASP A 205 16.35 10.20 -1.22
CA ASP A 205 16.89 11.50 -0.80
C ASP A 205 17.38 11.50 0.67
N LEU A 206 17.10 10.43 1.43
CA LEU A 206 17.55 10.27 2.81
C LEU A 206 19.03 9.88 2.89
N SER A 207 19.72 10.32 3.96
CA SER A 207 21.09 9.87 4.19
C SER A 207 21.15 8.40 4.58
N PHE A 208 22.12 7.66 4.05
CA PHE A 208 22.35 6.27 4.43
C PHE A 208 22.68 6.13 5.90
N GLU A 209 23.40 7.09 6.48
CA GLU A 209 23.73 7.11 7.90
C GLU A 209 22.45 7.12 8.78
N PHE A 210 21.49 7.97 8.44
CA PHE A 210 20.20 8.01 9.16
C PHE A 210 19.45 6.68 9.01
N MET A 211 19.39 6.10 7.80
CA MET A 211 18.73 4.81 7.59
C MET A 211 19.41 3.66 8.36
N GLN A 212 20.75 3.69 8.50
CA GLN A 212 21.48 2.73 9.32
C GLN A 212 21.19 2.88 10.82
N GLU A 213 21.07 4.14 11.30
CA GLU A 213 20.66 4.41 12.68
C GLU A 213 19.22 3.94 12.92
N LEU A 214 18.32 4.20 11.97
CA LEU A 214 16.94 3.73 12.03
C LEU A 214 16.84 2.19 12.02
N ARG A 215 17.68 1.51 11.20
CA ARG A 215 17.72 0.04 11.20
C ARG A 215 18.16 -0.53 12.55
N ARG A 216 19.17 0.06 13.17
CA ARG A 216 19.60 -0.35 14.52
C ARG A 216 18.49 -0.15 15.54
N LEU A 217 17.83 1.01 15.50
CA LEU A 217 16.67 1.27 16.35
C LEU A 217 15.55 0.26 16.11
N ALA A 218 15.20 -0.02 14.87
CA ALA A 218 14.16 -0.98 14.51
C ALA A 218 14.41 -2.37 15.14
N ASN A 219 15.66 -2.85 15.06
CA ASN A 219 16.05 -4.13 15.67
C ASN A 219 15.95 -4.15 17.20
N GLU A 220 16.01 -2.97 17.85
CA GLU A 220 16.00 -2.83 19.31
C GLU A 220 14.57 -2.67 19.86
N ILE A 221 13.69 -1.95 19.15
CA ILE A 221 12.41 -1.50 19.71
C ILE A 221 11.26 -2.51 19.58
N LYS A 222 11.24 -3.29 18.50
CA LYS A 222 10.19 -4.29 18.27
C LYS A 222 10.73 -5.42 17.38
N PRO A 223 10.57 -6.69 17.78
CA PRO A 223 10.92 -7.82 16.91
C PRO A 223 10.23 -7.70 15.55
N GLU A 224 10.98 -7.93 14.48
CA GLU A 224 10.46 -7.90 13.10
C GLU A 224 9.82 -6.56 12.69
N PHE A 225 10.25 -5.42 13.30
CA PHE A 225 9.82 -4.09 12.87
C PHE A 225 10.31 -3.82 11.44
N TRP A 226 9.38 -3.65 10.51
CA TRP A 226 9.69 -3.58 9.08
C TRP A 226 10.01 -2.17 8.61
N LEU A 227 11.04 -2.03 7.79
CA LEU A 227 11.44 -0.77 7.16
C LEU A 227 11.38 -0.92 5.64
N MET A 228 10.52 -0.16 5.00
CA MET A 228 10.45 -0.01 3.55
C MET A 228 10.82 1.42 3.17
N GLY A 229 11.52 1.58 2.04
CA GLY A 229 11.83 2.90 1.49
C GLY A 229 11.16 3.12 0.14
N GLU A 230 10.71 4.33 -0.12
CA GLU A 230 10.35 4.72 -1.46
C GLU A 230 11.62 5.04 -2.25
N VAL A 231 11.92 4.19 -3.24
CA VAL A 231 13.05 4.36 -4.16
C VAL A 231 12.54 4.15 -5.58
N ILE A 232 12.55 5.21 -6.38
CA ILE A 232 12.03 5.15 -7.76
C ILE A 232 13.08 4.56 -8.70
N HIS A 233 14.34 4.95 -8.54
CA HIS A 233 15.44 4.57 -9.44
C HIS A 233 16.70 4.19 -8.68
N GLY A 234 17.50 3.30 -9.25
CA GLY A 234 18.84 2.95 -8.75
C GLY A 234 19.02 1.45 -8.49
N GLU A 235 20.19 1.12 -7.97
CA GLU A 235 20.53 -0.25 -7.58
C GLU A 235 19.89 -0.56 -6.22
N TYR A 236 18.74 -1.23 -6.20
CA TYR A 236 17.95 -1.49 -4.99
C TYR A 236 18.73 -2.18 -3.87
N ALA A 237 19.74 -3.00 -4.19
CA ALA A 237 20.62 -3.62 -3.21
C ALA A 237 21.40 -2.61 -2.34
N ARG A 238 21.52 -1.34 -2.74
CA ARG A 238 22.11 -0.30 -1.91
C ARG A 238 21.27 0.02 -0.69
N TRP A 239 19.96 -0.11 -0.81
CA TRP A 239 18.99 0.12 0.28
C TRP A 239 18.55 -1.17 0.94
N VAL A 240 18.37 -2.26 0.17
CA VAL A 240 17.88 -3.55 0.68
C VAL A 240 19.07 -4.41 1.07
N ASN A 241 19.43 -4.38 2.34
CA ASN A 241 20.51 -5.18 2.90
C ASN A 241 20.41 -5.23 4.44
N PRO A 242 21.14 -6.12 5.14
CA PRO A 242 21.03 -6.29 6.59
C PRO A 242 21.33 -5.06 7.46
N GLN A 243 22.00 -4.05 6.92
CA GLN A 243 22.37 -2.83 7.65
C GLN A 243 21.43 -1.64 7.35
N MET A 244 20.56 -1.78 6.34
CA MET A 244 19.71 -0.72 5.83
C MET A 244 18.23 -1.12 5.92
N LEU A 245 17.48 -0.94 4.86
CA LEU A 245 16.05 -1.25 4.83
C LEU A 245 15.81 -2.74 4.58
N HIS A 246 14.63 -3.23 4.94
CA HIS A 246 14.18 -4.58 4.62
C HIS A 246 13.67 -4.65 3.18
N SER A 247 13.08 -3.56 2.69
CA SER A 247 12.42 -3.47 1.39
C SER A 247 12.53 -2.08 0.80
N VAL A 248 12.33 -1.98 -0.51
CA VAL A 248 12.00 -0.74 -1.21
C VAL A 248 10.90 -0.97 -2.23
N THR A 249 10.26 0.11 -2.67
CA THR A 249 9.24 0.10 -3.72
C THR A 249 9.81 -0.39 -5.05
N ASN A 250 9.14 -1.35 -5.70
CA ASN A 250 9.57 -1.92 -6.97
C ASN A 250 8.96 -1.20 -8.17
N TYR A 251 9.40 0.03 -8.44
CA TYR A 251 8.94 0.82 -9.59
C TYR A 251 9.32 0.19 -10.94
N GLU A 252 10.38 -0.62 -10.98
CA GLU A 252 10.75 -1.33 -12.20
C GLU A 252 9.76 -2.44 -12.54
N MET A 253 9.30 -3.20 -11.54
CA MET A 253 8.23 -4.17 -11.72
C MET A 253 6.93 -3.45 -12.10
N HIS A 254 6.57 -2.37 -11.39
CA HIS A 254 5.41 -1.56 -11.70
C HIS A 254 5.38 -1.16 -13.20
N LYS A 255 6.49 -0.58 -13.69
CA LYS A 255 6.59 -0.17 -15.10
C LYS A 255 6.53 -1.36 -16.05
N SER A 256 7.29 -2.41 -15.82
CA SER A 256 7.41 -3.52 -16.75
C SER A 256 6.17 -4.41 -16.80
N ILE A 257 5.40 -4.51 -15.70
CA ILE A 257 4.21 -5.36 -15.67
C ILE A 257 3.07 -4.76 -16.52
N TYR A 258 2.81 -3.45 -16.46
CA TYR A 258 1.77 -2.85 -17.29
C TYR A 258 2.24 -2.69 -18.75
N SER A 259 3.50 -2.33 -19.00
CA SER A 259 4.02 -2.21 -20.36
C SER A 259 4.03 -3.55 -21.08
N ALA A 260 4.37 -4.65 -20.37
CA ALA A 260 4.33 -6.00 -20.94
C ALA A 260 2.94 -6.38 -21.49
N HIS A 261 1.87 -5.91 -20.83
CA HIS A 261 0.51 -6.16 -21.30
C HIS A 261 0.11 -5.21 -22.44
N ASN A 262 0.41 -3.91 -22.31
CA ASN A 262 0.06 -2.94 -23.35
C ASN A 262 0.80 -3.16 -24.67
N ASP A 263 2.07 -3.57 -24.59
CA ASP A 263 2.93 -3.79 -25.75
C ASP A 263 2.88 -5.26 -26.24
N HIS A 264 2.10 -6.12 -25.57
CA HIS A 264 2.08 -7.56 -25.79
C HIS A 264 3.50 -8.16 -25.84
N ASN A 265 4.33 -7.81 -24.81
CA ASN A 265 5.74 -8.19 -24.80
C ASN A 265 6.25 -8.43 -23.37
N TYR A 266 6.38 -9.70 -22.99
CA TYR A 266 6.87 -10.09 -21.67
C TYR A 266 8.41 -10.05 -21.49
N PHE A 267 9.19 -9.77 -22.54
CA PHE A 267 10.66 -9.81 -22.42
C PHE A 267 11.22 -8.78 -21.46
N GLU A 268 10.67 -7.55 -21.41
CA GLU A 268 11.11 -6.54 -20.45
C GLU A 268 10.83 -6.98 -19.00
N LEU A 269 9.63 -7.49 -18.74
CA LEU A 269 9.25 -7.99 -17.43
C LEU A 269 10.17 -9.13 -16.97
N ALA A 270 10.36 -10.14 -17.83
CA ALA A 270 11.24 -11.26 -17.52
C ALA A 270 12.71 -10.83 -17.32
N HIS A 271 13.19 -9.84 -18.10
CA HIS A 271 14.51 -9.25 -17.91
C HIS A 271 14.65 -8.61 -16.52
N ASN A 272 13.68 -7.80 -16.10
CA ASN A 272 13.71 -7.12 -14.81
C ASN A 272 13.63 -8.12 -13.63
N VAL A 273 12.81 -9.16 -13.75
CA VAL A 273 12.76 -10.24 -12.74
C VAL A 273 14.14 -10.89 -12.55
N ARG A 274 14.83 -11.25 -13.66
CA ARG A 274 16.18 -11.83 -13.59
C ARG A 274 17.22 -10.86 -13.04
N ARG A 275 17.18 -9.60 -13.46
CA ARG A 275 18.11 -8.57 -13.00
C ARG A 275 17.98 -8.28 -11.50
N LEU A 276 16.77 -8.36 -10.98
CA LEU A 276 16.47 -8.11 -9.57
C LEU A 276 16.54 -9.37 -8.69
N GLU A 277 17.00 -10.53 -9.21
CA GLU A 277 16.95 -11.83 -8.51
C GLU A 277 17.53 -11.76 -7.08
N ALA A 278 18.60 -10.98 -6.88
CA ALA A 278 19.29 -10.89 -5.58
C ALA A 278 18.43 -10.25 -4.46
N VAL A 279 17.51 -9.36 -4.81
CA VAL A 279 16.68 -8.59 -3.86
C VAL A 279 15.19 -8.68 -4.17
N GLY A 280 14.80 -9.20 -5.32
CA GLY A 280 13.45 -9.13 -5.85
C GLY A 280 12.37 -9.68 -4.91
N ARG A 281 12.68 -10.74 -4.16
CA ARG A 281 11.76 -11.32 -3.19
C ARG A 281 11.43 -10.40 -2.01
N ASP A 282 12.34 -9.48 -1.69
CA ASP A 282 12.23 -8.57 -0.55
C ASP A 282 11.60 -7.23 -0.95
N LEU A 283 11.34 -7.00 -2.25
CA LEU A 283 10.81 -5.74 -2.76
C LEU A 283 9.28 -5.65 -2.59
N TYR A 284 8.81 -4.49 -2.16
CA TYR A 284 7.39 -4.15 -2.13
C TYR A 284 6.89 -3.91 -3.56
N THR A 285 6.04 -4.82 -4.06
CA THR A 285 5.55 -4.83 -5.43
C THR A 285 4.12 -4.31 -5.51
N PHE A 286 3.84 -3.50 -6.52
CA PHE A 286 2.55 -2.88 -6.73
C PHE A 286 2.32 -2.61 -8.23
N VAL A 287 1.08 -2.37 -8.62
CA VAL A 287 0.70 -2.03 -9.99
C VAL A 287 0.21 -0.60 -10.13
N ASP A 288 -0.22 -0.01 -9.03
CA ASP A 288 -0.54 1.42 -8.88
C ASP A 288 -0.40 1.84 -7.41
N ASN A 289 -0.37 3.15 -7.17
CA ASN A 289 -0.32 3.74 -5.85
C ASN A 289 -0.95 5.16 -5.88
N HIS A 290 -0.76 5.93 -4.80
CA HIS A 290 -1.33 7.27 -4.65
C HIS A 290 -0.66 8.36 -5.52
N ASP A 291 0.46 8.05 -6.19
CA ASP A 291 1.23 8.97 -7.05
C ASP A 291 1.25 8.54 -8.52
N GLU A 292 0.76 7.35 -8.81
CA GLU A 292 0.75 6.76 -10.13
C GLU A 292 -0.68 6.62 -10.67
N ASP A 293 -0.85 6.77 -11.99
CA ASP A 293 -2.14 6.49 -12.62
C ASP A 293 -2.67 5.13 -12.19
N ARG A 294 -3.97 5.05 -11.91
CA ARG A 294 -4.65 3.79 -11.59
C ARG A 294 -4.41 2.75 -12.67
N ILE A 295 -4.15 1.51 -12.29
CA ILE A 295 -3.82 0.45 -13.26
C ILE A 295 -4.92 0.24 -14.30
N ALA A 296 -6.19 0.36 -13.91
CA ALA A 296 -7.33 0.30 -14.82
C ALA A 296 -7.35 1.43 -15.87
N SER A 297 -6.67 2.56 -15.59
CA SER A 297 -6.48 3.67 -16.53
C SER A 297 -5.21 3.52 -17.38
N LYS A 298 -4.19 2.82 -16.88
CA LYS A 298 -2.93 2.58 -17.62
C LYS A 298 -3.08 1.49 -18.67
N LEU A 299 -3.87 0.46 -18.39
CA LEU A 299 -4.07 -0.65 -19.34
C LEU A 299 -4.93 -0.21 -20.52
N LEU A 300 -4.47 -0.56 -21.73
CA LEU A 300 -5.21 -0.33 -22.98
C LEU A 300 -6.38 -1.32 -23.15
N ASN A 301 -6.23 -2.53 -22.61
CA ASN A 301 -7.26 -3.57 -22.63
C ASN A 301 -7.61 -3.95 -21.18
N PRO A 302 -8.83 -3.68 -20.69
CA PRO A 302 -9.26 -4.05 -19.34
C PRO A 302 -9.17 -5.56 -19.04
N ALA A 303 -9.22 -6.43 -20.04
CA ALA A 303 -9.08 -7.88 -19.87
C ALA A 303 -7.68 -8.27 -19.32
N HIS A 304 -6.68 -7.41 -19.49
CA HIS A 304 -5.34 -7.61 -18.94
C HIS A 304 -5.27 -7.50 -17.41
N LEU A 305 -6.28 -6.97 -16.73
CA LEU A 305 -6.28 -6.91 -15.26
C LEU A 305 -6.10 -8.29 -14.61
N ALA A 306 -6.77 -9.32 -15.14
CA ALA A 306 -6.69 -10.66 -14.57
C ALA A 306 -5.28 -11.29 -14.64
N PRO A 307 -4.63 -11.41 -15.82
CA PRO A 307 -3.28 -11.94 -15.89
C PRO A 307 -2.25 -11.03 -15.19
N LEU A 308 -2.44 -9.72 -15.19
CA LEU A 308 -1.56 -8.77 -14.51
C LEU A 308 -1.56 -8.99 -13.00
N TYR A 309 -2.72 -9.09 -12.35
CA TYR A 309 -2.78 -9.37 -10.91
C TYR A 309 -2.27 -10.78 -10.59
N THR A 310 -2.52 -11.77 -11.45
CA THR A 310 -1.94 -13.10 -11.29
C THR A 310 -0.41 -13.05 -11.25
N LEU A 311 0.20 -12.27 -12.14
CA LEU A 311 1.66 -12.05 -12.13
C LEU A 311 2.12 -11.28 -10.90
N LEU A 312 1.40 -10.24 -10.45
CA LEU A 312 1.73 -9.49 -9.24
C LEU A 312 1.86 -10.40 -8.01
N PHE A 313 0.92 -11.35 -7.85
CA PHE A 313 0.88 -12.24 -6.69
C PHE A 313 1.82 -13.45 -6.77
N THR A 314 2.36 -13.75 -7.95
CA THR A 314 3.17 -14.98 -8.14
C THR A 314 4.63 -14.71 -8.51
N LEU A 315 4.97 -13.54 -9.06
CA LEU A 315 6.35 -13.11 -9.26
C LEU A 315 7.06 -12.84 -7.92
N PRO A 316 8.41 -12.84 -7.88
CA PRO A 316 9.13 -12.48 -6.67
C PRO A 316 8.77 -11.06 -6.18
N GLY A 317 8.46 -10.93 -4.89
CA GLY A 317 8.16 -9.66 -4.23
C GLY A 317 7.06 -9.81 -3.17
N ILE A 318 6.77 -8.71 -2.49
CA ILE A 318 5.74 -8.57 -1.47
C ILE A 318 4.58 -7.82 -2.13
N PRO A 319 3.47 -8.49 -2.48
CA PRO A 319 2.40 -7.88 -3.26
C PRO A 319 1.59 -6.86 -2.44
N SER A 320 1.21 -5.77 -3.11
CA SER A 320 0.34 -4.75 -2.55
C SER A 320 -0.75 -4.33 -3.52
N ILE A 321 -1.94 -4.09 -2.96
CA ILE A 321 -3.11 -3.56 -3.64
C ILE A 321 -3.35 -2.14 -3.15
N TYR A 322 -3.49 -1.20 -4.04
CA TYR A 322 -3.90 0.15 -3.69
C TYR A 322 -5.42 0.22 -3.58
N TYR A 323 -5.94 0.88 -2.53
CA TYR A 323 -7.37 0.89 -2.22
C TYR A 323 -8.24 1.26 -3.44
N GLY A 324 -9.24 0.47 -3.71
CA GLY A 324 -10.16 0.64 -4.84
C GLY A 324 -9.70 -0.01 -6.16
N SER A 325 -8.43 -0.41 -6.30
CA SER A 325 -7.93 -1.05 -7.51
C SER A 325 -8.49 -2.46 -7.71
N GLU A 326 -8.92 -3.11 -6.64
CA GLU A 326 -9.64 -4.40 -6.67
C GLU A 326 -11.03 -4.32 -7.31
N TRP A 327 -11.56 -3.12 -7.47
CA TRP A 327 -12.81 -2.87 -8.22
C TRP A 327 -12.57 -2.33 -9.63
N GLY A 328 -11.31 -2.15 -10.02
CA GLY A 328 -10.95 -1.58 -11.31
C GLY A 328 -11.24 -0.09 -11.40
N ILE A 329 -11.19 0.65 -10.29
CA ILE A 329 -11.40 2.10 -10.28
C ILE A 329 -10.36 2.77 -11.17
N GLN A 330 -10.84 3.68 -12.01
CA GLN A 330 -10.02 4.49 -12.90
C GLN A 330 -9.59 5.80 -12.21
N GLY A 331 -8.51 6.39 -12.68
CA GLY A 331 -8.01 7.69 -12.26
C GLY A 331 -6.67 7.96 -12.93
N ARG A 332 -6.46 9.21 -13.34
CA ARG A 332 -5.22 9.68 -13.94
C ARG A 332 -4.68 10.85 -13.16
N ARG A 333 -3.37 10.96 -13.12
CA ARG A 333 -2.69 12.12 -12.55
C ARG A 333 -3.04 13.36 -13.35
N GLY A 334 -3.70 14.33 -12.71
CA GLY A 334 -4.01 15.62 -13.32
C GLY A 334 -2.79 16.52 -13.37
N HIS A 335 -2.84 17.56 -14.22
CA HIS A 335 -1.73 18.50 -14.37
C HIS A 335 -1.39 19.25 -13.06
N ASN A 336 -2.39 19.47 -12.19
CA ASN A 336 -2.24 20.15 -10.90
C ASN A 336 -3.04 19.49 -9.76
N SER A 337 -3.45 18.24 -9.91
CA SER A 337 -4.28 17.56 -8.92
C SER A 337 -4.16 16.05 -9.00
N ASP A 338 -3.96 15.42 -7.84
CA ASP A 338 -3.95 13.97 -7.69
C ASP A 338 -5.30 13.44 -7.17
N THR A 339 -6.35 14.24 -7.21
CA THR A 339 -7.67 13.91 -6.63
C THR A 339 -8.26 12.64 -7.23
N GLU A 340 -8.10 12.42 -8.55
CA GLU A 340 -8.59 11.21 -9.22
C GLU A 340 -7.85 9.95 -8.76
N LEU A 341 -6.59 10.08 -8.30
CA LEU A 341 -5.82 8.97 -7.78
C LEU A 341 -6.24 8.61 -6.35
N ARG A 342 -6.86 9.56 -5.62
CA ARG A 342 -7.14 9.51 -4.18
C ARG A 342 -8.62 9.72 -3.87
N PRO A 343 -9.56 9.01 -4.57
CA PRO A 343 -10.99 9.25 -4.41
C PRO A 343 -11.50 8.85 -3.04
N ARG A 344 -12.58 9.49 -2.59
CA ARG A 344 -13.34 8.98 -1.45
C ARG A 344 -14.04 7.67 -1.81
N ILE A 345 -13.92 6.68 -0.94
CA ILE A 345 -14.59 5.39 -1.07
C ILE A 345 -15.21 5.02 0.26
N LEU A 346 -16.49 4.66 0.25
CA LEU A 346 -17.19 4.20 1.45
C LEU A 346 -16.72 2.79 1.84
N PRO A 347 -16.71 2.45 3.14
CA PRO A 347 -16.34 1.12 3.59
C PRO A 347 -17.22 0.04 2.92
N PRO A 348 -16.60 -0.97 2.28
CA PRO A 348 -17.33 -2.06 1.66
C PRO A 348 -17.83 -3.06 2.71
N ARG A 349 -18.77 -3.92 2.30
CA ARG A 349 -19.15 -5.08 3.13
C ARG A 349 -18.08 -6.17 2.97
N PRO A 350 -17.87 -6.99 4.02
CA PRO A 350 -17.03 -8.18 3.90
C PRO A 350 -17.48 -9.07 2.75
N LEU A 351 -16.53 -9.68 2.05
CA LEU A 351 -16.82 -10.66 1.01
C LEU A 351 -17.45 -11.89 1.68
N ALA A 352 -18.55 -12.38 1.14
CA ALA A 352 -19.10 -13.66 1.59
C ALA A 352 -18.06 -14.75 1.27
N GLU A 353 -17.76 -15.61 2.24
CA GLU A 353 -17.05 -16.85 1.95
C GLU A 353 -17.92 -17.63 0.95
N GLU A 354 -17.44 -17.87 -0.26
CA GLU A 354 -18.04 -18.86 -1.12
C GLU A 354 -17.84 -20.21 -0.43
N MET A 355 -18.86 -20.61 0.35
CA MET A 355 -18.96 -21.99 0.79
C MET A 355 -19.04 -22.86 -0.47
N GLN A 356 -17.91 -23.44 -0.86
CA GLN A 356 -17.92 -24.63 -1.70
C GLN A 356 -18.57 -25.74 -0.86
N THR A 357 -19.90 -25.74 -0.80
CA THR A 357 -20.65 -26.87 -0.29
C THR A 357 -20.67 -27.95 -1.37
N SER A 358 -19.64 -28.80 -1.36
CA SER A 358 -19.90 -30.19 -1.67
C SER A 358 -20.60 -30.75 -0.44
N ASP A 359 -21.87 -31.13 -0.61
CA ASP A 359 -22.76 -31.78 0.34
C ASP A 359 -23.35 -30.91 1.46
N GLY A 360 -24.68 -30.77 1.34
CA GLY A 360 -25.53 -30.08 2.30
C GLY A 360 -25.46 -30.63 3.71
N GLN A 361 -24.72 -29.96 4.58
CA GLN A 361 -25.00 -29.92 6.01
C GLN A 361 -24.55 -28.56 6.58
N ASN A 362 -25.55 -27.87 7.07
CA ASN A 362 -25.47 -26.57 7.72
C ASN A 362 -24.79 -26.71 9.09
N THR A 363 -23.54 -26.30 9.27
CA THR A 363 -22.95 -26.16 10.62
C THR A 363 -22.50 -24.70 10.77
N GLY A 364 -23.32 -23.96 11.51
CA GLY A 364 -23.02 -22.59 11.89
C GLY A 364 -21.76 -22.51 12.75
N ILE A 365 -20.77 -21.76 12.28
CA ILE A 365 -19.63 -21.35 13.08
C ILE A 365 -19.99 -20.03 13.78
N ARG A 366 -19.99 -20.09 15.11
CA ARG A 366 -20.16 -18.90 15.95
C ARG A 366 -18.87 -18.09 15.91
N THR A 367 -18.92 -16.90 15.37
CA THR A 367 -17.89 -15.89 15.55
C THR A 367 -18.01 -15.31 16.96
N ASN A 368 -17.05 -15.61 17.82
CA ASN A 368 -16.82 -14.88 19.07
C ASN A 368 -15.88 -13.70 18.75
N GLY A 369 -16.45 -12.59 18.41
CA GLY A 369 -15.72 -11.32 18.28
C GLY A 369 -16.46 -10.24 19.05
N ASN A 370 -15.90 -9.82 20.18
CA ASN A 370 -16.39 -8.72 21.00
C ASN A 370 -15.89 -7.36 20.42
N CYS A 371 -16.31 -7.02 19.23
CA CYS A 371 -16.41 -5.62 18.85
C CYS A 371 -17.78 -5.13 19.29
N GLN A 372 -17.83 -4.34 20.36
CA GLN A 372 -19.07 -3.78 20.85
C GLN A 372 -19.71 -2.92 19.76
N SER A 373 -20.83 -3.40 19.23
CA SER A 373 -21.72 -2.60 18.42
C SER A 373 -22.25 -1.44 19.28
N PHE A 374 -21.82 -0.23 19.04
CA PHE A 374 -22.47 0.95 19.57
C PHE A 374 -23.83 1.11 18.89
N SER A 375 -24.87 0.60 19.52
CA SER A 375 -26.24 0.90 19.17
C SER A 375 -26.58 2.28 19.74
N SER A 376 -26.86 3.23 18.85
CA SER A 376 -27.49 4.50 19.21
C SER A 376 -28.92 4.23 19.71
N ALA A 377 -29.10 4.27 21.01
CA ALA A 377 -30.41 4.38 21.64
C ALA A 377 -30.62 5.83 22.08
N THR A 378 -31.42 6.57 21.35
CA THR A 378 -32.26 7.63 21.95
C THR A 378 -33.50 7.81 21.10
N GLY A 379 -34.58 7.24 21.58
CA GLY A 379 -35.90 7.70 21.21
C GLY A 379 -36.27 8.94 22.05
N THR A 380 -36.72 9.98 21.41
CA THR A 380 -37.76 10.86 21.93
C THR A 380 -38.47 11.57 20.77
N ASN A 381 -39.74 11.24 20.62
CA ASN A 381 -40.71 11.97 19.82
C ASN A 381 -40.89 13.41 20.36
N ILE A 382 -40.95 14.41 19.48
CA ILE A 382 -41.90 15.54 19.61
C ILE A 382 -42.25 16.08 18.22
N HIS A 383 -43.53 16.48 18.10
CA HIS A 383 -44.34 16.83 16.97
C HIS A 383 -43.94 18.06 16.14
N ALA A 384 -44.25 17.93 14.86
CA ALA A 384 -44.99 18.81 13.93
C ALA A 384 -44.78 20.33 13.93
N GLY A 385 -44.49 20.84 12.74
CA GLY A 385 -44.71 22.24 12.37
C GLY A 385 -44.26 22.50 10.92
N ALA A 386 -45.24 22.55 10.02
CA ALA A 386 -45.07 22.88 8.61
C ALA A 386 -44.74 24.37 8.40
N ASN A 387 -43.93 24.73 7.42
CA ASN A 387 -44.27 25.51 6.22
C ASN A 387 -43.03 26.07 5.49
N THR A 388 -42.93 25.67 4.23
CA THR A 388 -42.74 26.47 3.00
C THR A 388 -41.77 27.66 3.00
N CYS A 389 -40.68 27.57 2.24
CA CYS A 389 -40.52 28.35 1.00
C CYS A 389 -39.24 28.01 0.26
N CYS A 390 -39.38 27.82 -1.04
CA CYS A 390 -38.35 27.66 -2.06
C CYS A 390 -37.31 28.78 -2.05
N GLN A 391 -36.04 28.45 -2.29
CA GLN A 391 -35.37 28.98 -3.48
C GLN A 391 -34.07 28.24 -3.75
N THR A 392 -33.93 27.90 -4.98
CA THR A 392 -32.86 27.27 -5.73
C THR A 392 -31.49 27.87 -5.44
N SER A 393 -30.56 27.00 -4.98
CA SER A 393 -29.15 27.18 -5.21
C SER A 393 -28.63 25.93 -5.91
N SER A 394 -28.03 26.14 -7.05
CA SER A 394 -27.42 25.16 -7.95
C SER A 394 -26.53 24.19 -7.20
N SER A 395 -26.97 22.95 -7.07
CA SER A 395 -26.12 21.83 -6.69
C SER A 395 -25.15 21.57 -7.84
N THR A 396 -23.88 21.89 -7.64
CA THR A 396 -22.81 21.22 -8.38
C THR A 396 -22.85 19.77 -7.94
N THR A 397 -23.38 18.93 -8.81
CA THR A 397 -23.30 17.47 -8.68
C THR A 397 -21.83 17.08 -8.73
N ASP A 398 -21.30 16.63 -7.59
CA ASP A 398 -20.08 15.84 -7.54
C ASP A 398 -20.32 14.52 -8.31
N SER A 399 -20.03 14.54 -9.60
CA SER A 399 -20.19 13.41 -10.52
C SER A 399 -18.94 12.56 -10.59
N ASN A 400 -18.41 12.08 -9.46
CA ASN A 400 -17.28 11.15 -9.48
C ASN A 400 -17.36 10.11 -8.35
N THR A 401 -18.53 9.53 -8.15
CA THR A 401 -18.62 8.24 -7.47
C THR A 401 -18.57 7.17 -8.56
N ASP A 402 -17.41 6.47 -8.67
CA ASP A 402 -17.30 5.29 -9.51
C ASP A 402 -18.35 4.29 -9.02
N THR A 403 -19.30 3.95 -9.87
CA THR A 403 -20.49 3.14 -9.52
C THR A 403 -20.16 1.72 -9.09
N ASN A 404 -18.90 1.29 -9.22
CA ASN A 404 -18.42 -0.04 -8.87
C ASN A 404 -17.75 -0.12 -7.49
N ALA A 405 -17.47 1.01 -6.83
CA ALA A 405 -16.80 1.01 -5.53
C ALA A 405 -17.63 0.27 -4.47
N GLY A 406 -17.03 -0.71 -3.79
CA GLY A 406 -17.69 -1.53 -2.78
C GLY A 406 -18.58 -2.65 -3.32
N THR A 407 -18.69 -2.82 -4.65
CA THR A 407 -19.44 -3.93 -5.26
C THR A 407 -18.50 -5.09 -5.56
N VAL A 408 -18.87 -6.31 -5.17
CA VAL A 408 -18.10 -7.51 -5.49
C VAL A 408 -18.10 -7.73 -7.00
N THR A 409 -16.93 -7.69 -7.61
CA THR A 409 -16.73 -7.88 -9.05
C THR A 409 -15.95 -9.18 -9.31
N PRO A 410 -15.92 -9.70 -10.54
CA PRO A 410 -15.04 -10.82 -10.88
C PRO A 410 -13.57 -10.54 -10.55
N LEU A 411 -13.10 -9.31 -10.69
CA LEU A 411 -11.74 -8.90 -10.32
C LEU A 411 -11.52 -8.97 -8.80
N THR A 412 -12.49 -8.51 -8.00
CA THR A 412 -12.45 -8.60 -6.53
C THR A 412 -12.30 -10.06 -6.07
N LEU A 413 -13.13 -10.96 -6.64
CA LEU A 413 -13.08 -12.39 -6.33
C LEU A 413 -11.77 -13.05 -6.78
N LEU A 414 -11.23 -12.64 -7.93
CA LEU A 414 -9.92 -13.10 -8.38
C LEU A 414 -8.82 -12.68 -7.39
N ILE A 415 -8.78 -11.40 -7.00
CA ILE A 415 -7.79 -10.88 -6.06
C ILE A 415 -7.89 -11.58 -4.70
N GLN A 416 -9.11 -11.83 -4.21
CA GLN A 416 -9.33 -12.64 -3.00
C GLN A 416 -8.68 -14.03 -3.12
N LYS A 417 -8.92 -14.73 -4.22
CA LYS A 417 -8.31 -16.05 -4.48
C LYS A 417 -6.80 -15.96 -4.58
N LEU A 418 -6.26 -14.95 -5.27
CA LEU A 418 -4.82 -14.74 -5.42
C LEU A 418 -4.15 -14.47 -4.07
N ALA A 419 -4.76 -13.66 -3.21
CA ALA A 419 -4.26 -13.39 -1.87
C ALA A 419 -4.31 -14.66 -0.99
N ALA A 420 -5.39 -15.45 -1.08
CA ALA A 420 -5.48 -16.74 -0.40
C ALA A 420 -4.42 -17.74 -0.87
N ILE A 421 -4.18 -17.86 -2.18
CA ILE A 421 -3.12 -18.70 -2.76
C ILE A 421 -1.76 -18.20 -2.29
N HIS A 422 -1.51 -16.88 -2.35
CA HIS A 422 -0.25 -16.31 -1.87
C HIS A 422 -0.01 -16.65 -0.40
N ALA A 423 -1.00 -16.50 0.46
CA ALA A 423 -0.88 -16.83 1.88
C ALA A 423 -0.63 -18.33 2.16
N ALA A 424 -1.24 -19.21 1.35
CA ALA A 424 -1.19 -20.66 1.55
C ALA A 424 0.08 -21.33 0.98
N GLU A 425 0.74 -20.71 -0.02
CA GLU A 425 1.79 -21.34 -0.80
C GLU A 425 3.20 -20.82 -0.43
N PRO A 426 3.96 -21.52 0.44
CA PRO A 426 5.28 -21.07 0.89
C PRO A 426 6.29 -20.83 -0.26
N ALA A 427 6.12 -21.51 -1.40
CA ALA A 427 6.94 -21.28 -2.58
C ALA A 427 6.84 -19.82 -3.10
N LEU A 428 5.75 -19.11 -2.84
CA LEU A 428 5.57 -17.71 -3.23
C LEU A 428 6.26 -16.73 -2.29
N HIS A 429 6.55 -17.12 -1.02
CA HIS A 429 7.11 -16.21 -0.01
C HIS A 429 8.63 -16.04 -0.08
N GLY A 430 9.35 -16.99 -0.66
CA GLY A 430 10.82 -16.95 -0.69
C GLY A 430 11.40 -17.94 -1.66
N GLY A 431 10.53 -18.66 -2.37
CA GLY A 431 10.94 -19.69 -3.33
C GLY A 431 11.77 -19.13 -4.48
N ARG A 432 12.75 -19.91 -4.92
CA ARG A 432 13.60 -19.51 -6.05
C ARG A 432 12.79 -19.41 -7.33
N TYR A 433 12.98 -18.32 -8.06
CA TYR A 433 12.38 -18.13 -9.38
C TYR A 433 13.12 -18.94 -10.45
N GLN A 434 12.38 -19.50 -11.39
CA GLN A 434 12.90 -20.14 -12.61
C GLN A 434 11.99 -19.83 -13.81
N GLU A 435 12.54 -19.21 -14.84
CA GLU A 435 11.84 -19.05 -16.12
C GLU A 435 11.72 -20.40 -16.83
N LEU A 436 10.55 -20.73 -17.33
CA LEU A 436 10.25 -21.99 -18.02
C LEU A 436 9.92 -21.80 -19.50
N LEU A 437 9.19 -20.74 -19.83
CA LEU A 437 8.82 -20.38 -21.19
C LEU A 437 8.66 -18.87 -21.31
N LEU A 438 9.23 -18.31 -22.36
CA LEU A 438 9.11 -16.89 -22.65
C LEU A 438 8.93 -16.66 -24.14
N THR A 439 7.86 -15.99 -24.50
CA THR A 439 7.58 -15.43 -25.83
C THR A 439 7.16 -13.96 -25.66
N ASN A 440 6.83 -13.29 -26.75
CA ASN A 440 6.26 -11.95 -26.62
C ASN A 440 4.95 -11.98 -25.82
N ARG A 441 4.10 -12.96 -26.05
CA ARG A 441 2.72 -12.97 -25.56
C ARG A 441 2.44 -14.00 -24.49
N GLN A 442 3.34 -14.97 -24.27
CA GLN A 442 3.20 -15.97 -23.24
C GLN A 442 4.42 -16.00 -22.34
N TYR A 443 4.17 -16.15 -21.05
CA TYR A 443 5.20 -16.20 -20.02
C TYR A 443 4.86 -17.26 -18.99
N ALA A 444 5.78 -18.23 -18.80
CA ALA A 444 5.63 -19.22 -17.76
C ALA A 444 6.91 -19.33 -16.92
N PHE A 445 6.73 -19.44 -15.61
CA PHE A 445 7.81 -19.58 -14.65
C PHE A 445 7.39 -20.44 -13.46
N ALA A 446 8.36 -20.89 -12.69
CA ALA A 446 8.14 -21.59 -11.43
C ALA A 446 8.72 -20.81 -10.23
N ARG A 447 8.07 -20.94 -9.10
CA ARG A 447 8.56 -20.59 -7.77
C ARG A 447 8.77 -21.90 -7.01
N HIS A 448 10.02 -22.17 -6.61
CA HIS A 448 10.39 -23.43 -5.94
C HIS A 448 10.23 -23.30 -4.43
N GLY A 449 9.50 -24.25 -3.83
CA GLY A 449 9.49 -24.52 -2.39
C GLY A 449 10.21 -25.84 -2.09
N ASP A 450 10.02 -26.31 -0.86
CA ASP A 450 10.52 -27.61 -0.44
C ASP A 450 9.63 -28.72 -1.02
N HIS A 451 10.15 -29.55 -1.94
CA HIS A 451 9.43 -30.66 -2.61
C HIS A 451 8.20 -30.28 -3.43
N GLN A 452 8.01 -29.00 -3.70
CA GLN A 452 6.93 -28.49 -4.55
C GLN A 452 7.35 -27.25 -5.32
N ALA A 453 6.63 -26.94 -6.37
CA ALA A 453 6.74 -25.66 -7.07
C ALA A 453 5.35 -25.12 -7.45
N ILE A 454 5.23 -23.82 -7.46
CA ILE A 454 4.11 -23.10 -8.07
C ILE A 454 4.53 -22.68 -9.47
N LEU A 455 3.85 -23.22 -10.48
CA LEU A 455 4.03 -22.83 -11.87
C LEU A 455 2.94 -21.85 -12.25
N THR A 456 3.34 -20.68 -12.69
CA THR A 456 2.42 -19.68 -13.27
C THR A 456 2.63 -19.59 -14.76
N ALA A 457 1.55 -19.58 -15.54
CA ALA A 457 1.58 -19.31 -16.96
C ALA A 457 0.55 -18.24 -17.33
N ALA A 458 0.98 -17.22 -18.05
CA ALA A 458 0.16 -16.08 -18.46
C ALA A 458 0.18 -15.91 -19.99
N ASN A 459 -0.95 -15.46 -20.53
CA ASN A 459 -1.16 -15.14 -21.94
C ASN A 459 -1.76 -13.73 -22.05
N ASN A 460 -1.06 -12.80 -22.70
CA ASN A 460 -1.56 -11.45 -22.99
C ASN A 460 -1.99 -11.25 -24.45
N ASP A 461 -2.18 -12.36 -25.19
CA ASP A 461 -2.81 -12.35 -26.51
C ASP A 461 -4.34 -12.37 -26.36
N ASP A 462 -5.07 -11.78 -27.29
CA ASP A 462 -6.54 -11.89 -27.36
C ASP A 462 -7.01 -13.29 -27.75
N ASN A 463 -6.13 -14.08 -28.36
CA ASN A 463 -6.42 -15.45 -28.78
C ASN A 463 -5.91 -16.46 -27.74
N ALA A 464 -6.58 -17.63 -27.71
CA ALA A 464 -6.12 -18.75 -26.90
C ALA A 464 -4.74 -19.25 -27.35
N ALA A 465 -3.93 -19.72 -26.41
CA ALA A 465 -2.61 -20.26 -26.64
C ALA A 465 -2.49 -21.70 -26.09
N TYR A 466 -1.82 -22.57 -26.84
CA TYR A 466 -1.53 -23.94 -26.44
C TYR A 466 -0.04 -24.07 -26.14
N LEU A 467 0.28 -24.25 -24.88
CA LEU A 467 1.66 -24.26 -24.39
C LEU A 467 2.12 -25.66 -24.01
N GLN A 468 3.37 -25.97 -24.30
CA GLN A 468 4.08 -27.12 -23.76
C GLN A 468 5.19 -26.61 -22.84
N VAL A 469 4.88 -26.46 -21.55
CA VAL A 469 5.77 -25.88 -20.56
C VAL A 469 6.62 -26.99 -19.93
N PRO A 470 7.97 -26.92 -19.95
CA PRO A 470 8.80 -27.87 -19.23
C PRO A 470 8.55 -27.76 -17.72
N LEU A 471 8.49 -28.88 -17.03
CA LEU A 471 8.36 -28.87 -15.57
C LEU A 471 9.70 -28.55 -14.90
N PRO A 472 9.68 -27.90 -13.73
CA PRO A 472 10.90 -27.49 -13.03
C PRO A 472 11.70 -28.67 -12.45
N PHE A 473 11.05 -29.83 -12.29
CA PHE A 473 11.63 -31.09 -11.82
C PHE A 473 10.78 -32.27 -12.34
N HIS A 474 11.27 -33.50 -12.14
CA HIS A 474 10.49 -34.70 -12.46
C HIS A 474 9.39 -34.92 -11.40
N THR A 475 8.22 -35.29 -11.86
CA THR A 475 7.07 -35.62 -11.02
C THR A 475 6.45 -36.96 -11.39
N THR A 476 5.87 -37.64 -10.42
CA THR A 476 5.04 -38.83 -10.64
C THR A 476 3.59 -38.51 -10.94
N ALA A 477 3.18 -37.25 -10.74
CA ALA A 477 1.81 -36.79 -11.03
C ALA A 477 1.47 -36.92 -12.52
N GLU A 478 0.20 -37.22 -12.81
CA GLU A 478 -0.32 -37.34 -14.20
C GLU A 478 -0.95 -36.03 -14.68
N GLN A 479 -1.29 -35.18 -13.72
CA GLN A 479 -1.91 -33.87 -13.98
C GLN A 479 -1.56 -32.88 -12.87
N ALA A 480 -1.67 -31.59 -13.18
CA ALA A 480 -1.65 -30.51 -12.21
C ALA A 480 -2.97 -29.74 -12.31
N THR A 481 -3.42 -29.22 -11.17
CA THR A 481 -4.70 -28.49 -11.07
C THR A 481 -4.43 -27.00 -10.90
N ASP A 482 -5.16 -26.19 -11.66
CA ASP A 482 -5.16 -24.75 -11.50
C ASP A 482 -5.83 -24.34 -10.18
N LEU A 483 -5.08 -23.66 -9.34
CA LEU A 483 -5.53 -23.24 -8.01
C LEU A 483 -6.63 -22.16 -8.07
N ILE A 484 -6.76 -21.46 -9.20
CA ILE A 484 -7.81 -20.45 -9.40
C ILE A 484 -9.15 -21.10 -9.76
N THR A 485 -9.15 -22.00 -10.77
CA THR A 485 -10.37 -22.51 -11.40
C THR A 485 -10.69 -23.96 -11.08
N GLY A 486 -9.72 -24.73 -10.57
CA GLY A 486 -9.83 -26.18 -10.38
C GLY A 486 -9.68 -27.00 -11.68
N LYS A 487 -9.41 -26.36 -12.85
CA LYS A 487 -9.16 -27.05 -14.12
C LYS A 487 -7.87 -27.86 -14.03
N SER A 488 -7.90 -29.10 -14.51
CA SER A 488 -6.71 -29.97 -14.54
C SER A 488 -6.04 -29.97 -15.90
N PHE A 489 -4.71 -30.05 -15.90
CA PHE A 489 -3.86 -30.09 -17.10
C PHE A 489 -2.98 -31.34 -17.07
N LEU A 490 -2.87 -32.02 -18.21
CA LEU A 490 -2.13 -33.27 -18.35
C LEU A 490 -0.62 -33.05 -18.37
N ILE A 491 0.10 -33.93 -17.67
CA ILE A 491 1.55 -34.00 -17.66
C ILE A 491 1.99 -35.15 -18.55
N ASP A 492 2.83 -34.85 -19.54
CA ASP A 492 3.52 -35.87 -20.33
C ASP A 492 4.81 -36.29 -19.61
N LYS A 493 4.76 -37.45 -18.98
CA LYS A 493 5.90 -38.00 -18.22
C LYS A 493 7.11 -38.33 -19.11
N ASN A 494 6.90 -38.60 -20.40
CA ASN A 494 8.00 -38.95 -21.31
C ASN A 494 8.86 -37.73 -21.65
N THR A 495 8.22 -36.58 -21.81
CA THR A 495 8.89 -35.32 -22.16
C THR A 495 9.11 -34.41 -20.96
N ASN A 496 8.57 -34.75 -19.80
CA ASN A 496 8.54 -33.92 -18.57
C ASN A 496 7.98 -32.52 -18.85
N LYS A 497 6.85 -32.46 -19.57
CA LYS A 497 6.15 -31.20 -19.92
C LYS A 497 4.69 -31.27 -19.53
N ILE A 498 4.14 -30.11 -19.20
CA ILE A 498 2.71 -29.93 -18.99
C ILE A 498 2.10 -29.23 -20.21
N GLN A 499 0.93 -29.71 -20.63
CA GLN A 499 0.16 -29.11 -21.73
C GLN A 499 -0.86 -28.15 -21.14
N ILE A 500 -0.71 -26.85 -21.41
CA ILE A 500 -1.58 -25.80 -20.87
C ILE A 500 -2.30 -25.12 -22.05
N GLU A 501 -3.62 -25.14 -21.99
CA GLU A 501 -4.46 -24.31 -22.84
C GLU A 501 -4.87 -23.07 -22.05
N LEU A 502 -4.42 -21.90 -22.48
CA LEU A 502 -4.75 -20.61 -21.93
C LEU A 502 -5.72 -19.88 -22.85
N GLU A 503 -6.81 -19.42 -22.31
CA GLU A 503 -7.67 -18.46 -23.01
C GLU A 503 -6.92 -17.16 -23.32
N GLY A 504 -7.49 -16.32 -24.19
CA GLY A 504 -6.96 -14.98 -24.40
C GLY A 504 -7.02 -14.15 -23.12
N ASN A 505 -5.99 -13.35 -22.87
CA ASN A 505 -5.90 -12.46 -21.70
C ASN A 505 -6.14 -13.17 -20.36
N SER A 506 -5.50 -14.33 -20.17
CA SER A 506 -5.69 -15.19 -18.99
C SER A 506 -4.38 -15.66 -18.39
N ALA A 507 -4.47 -16.22 -17.19
CA ALA A 507 -3.35 -16.87 -16.51
C ALA A 507 -3.85 -18.04 -15.65
N VAL A 508 -2.94 -18.99 -15.35
CA VAL A 508 -3.17 -20.14 -14.45
C VAL A 508 -2.05 -20.24 -13.43
N ILE A 509 -2.39 -20.80 -12.27
CA ILE A 509 -1.45 -21.08 -11.18
C ILE A 509 -1.55 -22.58 -10.84
N LEU A 510 -0.50 -23.33 -11.07
CA LEU A 510 -0.48 -24.77 -10.92
C LEU A 510 0.44 -25.19 -9.76
N GLY A 511 -0.08 -25.98 -8.84
CA GLY A 511 0.74 -26.66 -7.83
C GLY A 511 1.38 -27.93 -8.42
N ILE A 512 2.71 -28.04 -8.35
CA ILE A 512 3.48 -29.20 -8.83
C ILE A 512 4.23 -29.78 -7.66
N THR A 513 4.04 -31.07 -7.38
CA THR A 513 4.79 -31.81 -6.34
C THR A 513 5.91 -32.63 -6.98
N GLU A 514 7.08 -32.65 -6.32
CA GLU A 514 8.20 -33.51 -6.67
C GLU A 514 7.82 -34.98 -6.44
N GLY A 515 8.21 -35.85 -7.37
CA GLY A 515 7.85 -37.26 -7.34
C GLY A 515 8.83 -38.15 -6.59
#